data_173bf8b76315c89594cc82dde23a790e
#
_entry.id   173bf8b76315c89594cc82dde23a790e
#
_cell.length_a   1.000
_cell.length_b   1.000
_cell.length_c   1.000
_cell.angle_alpha   90.00
_cell.angle_beta   90.00
_cell.angle_gamma   90.00
#
_symmetry.space_group_name_H-M   'P 1'
#
loop_
_entity.id
_entity.type
_entity.pdbx_description
1 polymer ?
#
loop_
_entity_poly.entity_id
_entity_poly.type
_entity_poly.pdbx_seq_one_letter_code
_entity_poly.pdbx_strand_id
1 'polypeptide(L)'
;NIYIVACGTAMHAGMVGKYIIEKIARVSVTVDIASEFRYRDPLINEDDLMIVISQSGETADTKAALELAKQAGADTMAIVNVKGSSIAREADMVVYTHAGPEISVASTKAYMVQVSIMYLIAFELAYANGKMDEAECSRYTKMLEEIPEVIEEAIALESKCQFAASKLINADSLLYIGRGLDYALSMEGSLKLKEISYIHSESYAAGELKHGTISLITEQMPVIAIATQKNLEEKTISNIKEVKSRGAFVVLIAEPELDIEDGVADIVIKLPQADQLLMPMVAAVPLQLIAYYTAVLKGNDVDKPRNLAKSVTVE
;
A
#
# COMPACT_ATOMS: atom_id res chain seq x y z
N ASN A 1 -14.86 -5.26 -16.80
CA ASN A 1 -13.73 -5.35 -15.85
C ASN A 1 -13.35 -3.96 -15.33
N ILE A 2 -12.58 -3.92 -14.23
CA ILE A 2 -11.99 -2.67 -13.72
C ILE A 2 -10.49 -2.72 -13.90
N TYR A 3 -9.92 -1.69 -14.54
CA TYR A 3 -8.48 -1.45 -14.57
C TYR A 3 -8.13 -0.32 -13.59
N ILE A 4 -7.14 -0.54 -12.72
CA ILE A 4 -6.59 0.51 -11.86
C ILE A 4 -5.15 0.76 -12.31
N VAL A 5 -4.87 1.95 -12.81
CA VAL A 5 -3.58 2.26 -13.41
C VAL A 5 -2.98 3.50 -12.75
N ALA A 6 -1.77 3.36 -12.23
CA ALA A 6 -1.08 4.41 -11.50
C ALA A 6 0.44 4.14 -11.40
N CYS A 7 1.19 5.05 -10.77
CA CYS A 7 2.61 4.92 -10.48
C CYS A 7 2.89 4.92 -8.99
N GLY A 8 3.90 4.16 -8.55
CA GLY A 8 4.45 4.20 -7.19
C GLY A 8 3.41 3.98 -6.10
N THR A 9 3.40 4.85 -5.10
CA THR A 9 2.47 4.81 -3.95
C THR A 9 1.00 4.74 -4.37
N ALA A 10 0.61 5.48 -5.42
CA ALA A 10 -0.76 5.44 -5.93
C ALA A 10 -1.13 4.07 -6.53
N MET A 11 -0.18 3.39 -7.18
CA MET A 11 -0.38 2.02 -7.65
C MET A 11 -0.54 1.04 -6.48
N HIS A 12 0.23 1.22 -5.39
CA HIS A 12 0.07 0.41 -4.18
C HIS A 12 -1.29 0.62 -3.51
N ALA A 13 -1.82 1.85 -3.51
CA ALA A 13 -3.20 2.10 -3.08
C ALA A 13 -4.21 1.36 -3.98
N GLY A 14 -3.98 1.35 -5.29
CA GLY A 14 -4.76 0.57 -6.25
C GLY A 14 -4.70 -0.93 -6.00
N MET A 15 -3.55 -1.47 -5.58
CA MET A 15 -3.43 -2.89 -5.20
C MET A 15 -4.27 -3.23 -3.97
N VAL A 16 -4.30 -2.37 -2.96
CA VAL A 16 -5.22 -2.52 -1.82
C VAL A 16 -6.66 -2.52 -2.32
N GLY A 17 -7.01 -1.55 -3.17
CA GLY A 17 -8.33 -1.45 -3.81
C GLY A 17 -8.73 -2.72 -4.55
N LYS A 18 -7.82 -3.31 -5.35
CA LYS A 18 -8.05 -4.60 -6.02
C LYS A 18 -8.48 -5.67 -5.04
N TYR A 19 -7.68 -5.91 -3.99
CA TYR A 19 -7.99 -6.95 -3.02
C TYR A 19 -9.36 -6.76 -2.36
N ILE A 20 -9.70 -5.51 -2.03
CA ILE A 20 -10.97 -5.19 -1.36
C ILE A 20 -12.15 -5.34 -2.34
N ILE A 21 -12.06 -4.77 -3.53
CA ILE A 21 -13.13 -4.86 -4.55
C ILE A 21 -13.39 -6.32 -4.91
N GLU A 22 -12.35 -7.10 -5.20
CA GLU A 22 -12.50 -8.52 -5.53
C GLU A 22 -13.09 -9.33 -4.38
N LYS A 23 -12.71 -8.98 -3.12
CA LYS A 23 -13.18 -9.68 -1.92
C LYS A 23 -14.66 -9.43 -1.63
N ILE A 24 -15.12 -8.18 -1.66
CA ILE A 24 -16.48 -7.82 -1.22
C ILE A 24 -17.46 -7.58 -2.37
N ALA A 25 -17.04 -6.94 -3.45
CA ALA A 25 -17.91 -6.66 -4.60
C ALA A 25 -17.92 -7.78 -5.63
N ARG A 26 -16.93 -8.69 -5.59
CA ARG A 26 -16.77 -9.83 -6.53
C ARG A 26 -16.64 -9.38 -7.99
N VAL A 27 -16.02 -8.23 -8.21
CA VAL A 27 -15.70 -7.67 -9.53
C VAL A 27 -14.22 -7.88 -9.81
N SER A 28 -13.89 -8.35 -11.01
CA SER A 28 -12.49 -8.55 -11.43
C SER A 28 -11.77 -7.21 -11.59
N VAL A 29 -10.58 -7.11 -11.00
CA VAL A 29 -9.75 -5.89 -11.04
C VAL A 29 -8.34 -6.23 -11.52
N THR A 30 -7.87 -5.50 -12.53
CA THR A 30 -6.47 -5.52 -12.97
C THR A 30 -5.78 -4.26 -12.50
N VAL A 31 -4.67 -4.40 -11.76
CA VAL A 31 -3.81 -3.25 -11.39
C VAL A 31 -2.56 -3.29 -12.24
N ASP A 32 -2.17 -2.12 -12.76
CA ASP A 32 -0.99 -2.02 -13.61
C ASP A 32 -0.19 -0.74 -13.34
N ILE A 33 1.10 -0.79 -13.70
CA ILE A 33 1.99 0.36 -13.65
C ILE A 33 1.74 1.20 -14.91
N ALA A 34 1.48 2.50 -14.75
CA ALA A 34 1.09 3.36 -15.86
C ALA A 34 2.18 3.45 -16.95
N SER A 35 3.45 3.47 -16.58
CA SER A 35 4.57 3.48 -17.54
C SER A 35 4.63 2.24 -18.43
N GLU A 36 4.20 1.08 -17.91
CA GLU A 36 4.16 -0.17 -18.68
C GLU A 36 2.84 -0.33 -19.44
N PHE A 37 1.72 0.05 -18.80
CA PHE A 37 0.38 -0.05 -19.38
C PHE A 37 0.29 0.66 -20.72
N ARG A 38 0.83 1.87 -20.83
CA ARG A 38 0.74 2.69 -22.03
C ARG A 38 1.44 2.12 -23.26
N TYR A 39 2.40 1.20 -23.10
CA TYR A 39 3.21 0.66 -24.19
C TYR A 39 2.94 -0.81 -24.52
N ARG A 40 2.21 -1.53 -23.71
CA ARG A 40 2.00 -2.98 -23.91
C ARG A 40 0.81 -3.36 -24.77
N ASP A 41 0.12 -2.39 -25.41
CA ASP A 41 -1.10 -2.61 -26.17
C ASP A 41 -2.19 -3.33 -25.34
N PRO A 42 -2.73 -2.67 -24.28
CA PRO A 42 -3.59 -3.33 -23.30
C PRO A 42 -4.95 -3.70 -23.91
N LEU A 43 -5.49 -4.83 -23.43
CA LEU A 43 -6.81 -5.32 -23.84
C LEU A 43 -7.91 -4.57 -23.07
N ILE A 44 -8.10 -3.30 -23.37
CA ILE A 44 -9.14 -2.45 -22.81
C ILE A 44 -10.15 -2.07 -23.89
N ASN A 45 -11.42 -2.02 -23.57
CA ASN A 45 -12.52 -1.75 -24.49
C ASN A 45 -13.67 -0.98 -23.82
N GLU A 46 -14.74 -0.73 -24.56
CA GLU A 46 -15.92 0.05 -24.15
C GLU A 46 -16.72 -0.55 -22.95
N ASP A 47 -16.53 -1.81 -22.63
CA ASP A 47 -17.19 -2.48 -21.49
C ASP A 47 -16.36 -2.38 -20.19
N ASP A 48 -15.21 -1.71 -20.22
CA ASP A 48 -14.29 -1.62 -19.09
C ASP A 48 -14.38 -0.24 -18.40
N LEU A 49 -14.07 -0.23 -17.11
CA LEU A 49 -13.83 1.00 -16.33
C LEU A 49 -12.34 1.15 -16.04
N MET A 50 -11.74 2.26 -16.45
CA MET A 50 -10.41 2.67 -16.07
C MET A 50 -10.44 3.59 -14.85
N ILE A 51 -9.82 3.21 -13.76
CA ILE A 51 -9.58 4.06 -12.60
C ILE A 51 -8.11 4.47 -12.60
N VAL A 52 -7.83 5.76 -12.70
CA VAL A 52 -6.47 6.29 -12.55
C VAL A 52 -6.31 6.99 -11.21
N ILE A 53 -5.17 6.80 -10.56
CA ILE A 53 -4.88 7.39 -9.26
C ILE A 53 -3.62 8.25 -9.37
N SER A 54 -3.72 9.53 -8.99
CA SER A 54 -2.58 10.44 -8.97
C SER A 54 -2.78 11.55 -7.95
N GLN A 55 -1.83 11.73 -7.02
CA GLN A 55 -1.91 12.80 -6.04
C GLN A 55 -1.91 14.18 -6.71
N SER A 56 -0.99 14.44 -7.63
CA SER A 56 -0.88 15.72 -8.35
C SER A 56 -1.90 15.87 -9.48
N GLY A 57 -2.35 14.76 -10.07
CA GLY A 57 -3.13 14.76 -11.30
C GLY A 57 -2.35 15.21 -12.54
N GLU A 58 -1.00 15.24 -12.46
CA GLU A 58 -0.11 15.68 -13.54
C GLU A 58 0.94 14.61 -13.91
N THR A 59 0.84 13.40 -13.39
CA THR A 59 1.76 12.29 -13.69
C THR A 59 1.64 11.91 -15.17
N ALA A 60 2.71 12.10 -15.93
CA ALA A 60 2.72 11.95 -17.39
C ALA A 60 2.21 10.57 -17.86
N ASP A 61 2.79 9.49 -17.30
CA ASP A 61 2.39 8.13 -17.66
C ASP A 61 0.94 7.82 -17.32
N THR A 62 0.48 8.27 -16.14
CA THR A 62 -0.92 8.06 -15.70
C THR A 62 -1.90 8.81 -16.60
N LYS A 63 -1.52 10.01 -17.06
CA LYS A 63 -2.32 10.78 -18.00
C LYS A 63 -2.39 10.05 -19.36
N ALA A 64 -1.26 9.59 -19.87
CA ALA A 64 -1.21 8.86 -21.15
C ALA A 64 -2.03 7.56 -21.09
N ALA A 65 -2.00 6.83 -19.96
CA ALA A 65 -2.83 5.64 -19.78
C ALA A 65 -4.34 5.99 -19.81
N LEU A 66 -4.74 7.11 -19.19
CA LEU A 66 -6.11 7.63 -19.24
C LEU A 66 -6.55 7.94 -20.67
N GLU A 67 -5.71 8.67 -21.43
CA GLU A 67 -5.98 9.02 -22.81
C GLU A 67 -6.16 7.77 -23.70
N LEU A 68 -5.32 6.75 -23.49
CA LEU A 68 -5.40 5.47 -24.19
C LEU A 68 -6.74 4.75 -23.89
N ALA A 69 -7.15 4.71 -22.64
CA ALA A 69 -8.44 4.11 -22.25
C ALA A 69 -9.63 4.83 -22.92
N LYS A 70 -9.62 6.15 -22.94
CA LYS A 70 -10.65 6.95 -23.65
C LYS A 70 -10.67 6.68 -25.14
N GLN A 71 -9.51 6.54 -25.79
CA GLN A 71 -9.43 6.19 -27.23
C GLN A 71 -10.00 4.80 -27.50
N ALA A 72 -9.90 3.87 -26.54
CA ALA A 72 -10.49 2.53 -26.61
C ALA A 72 -12.00 2.53 -26.29
N GLY A 73 -12.58 3.66 -25.89
CA GLY A 73 -14.01 3.79 -25.57
C GLY A 73 -14.37 3.41 -24.13
N ALA A 74 -13.39 3.10 -23.27
CA ALA A 74 -13.65 2.75 -21.87
C ALA A 74 -14.11 3.96 -21.06
N ASP A 75 -14.99 3.75 -20.09
CA ASP A 75 -15.32 4.74 -19.07
C ASP A 75 -14.10 5.02 -18.19
N THR A 76 -13.93 6.30 -17.79
CA THR A 76 -12.74 6.69 -17.02
C THR A 76 -13.10 7.41 -15.72
N MET A 77 -12.43 7.03 -14.63
CA MET A 77 -12.52 7.67 -13.32
C MET A 77 -11.13 8.10 -12.85
N ALA A 78 -11.00 9.33 -12.40
CA ALA A 78 -9.77 9.84 -11.81
C ALA A 78 -9.91 10.04 -10.29
N ILE A 79 -8.97 9.52 -9.52
CA ILE A 79 -8.80 9.81 -8.09
C ILE A 79 -7.60 10.75 -7.95
N VAL A 80 -7.85 12.02 -7.67
CA VAL A 80 -6.81 13.07 -7.65
C VAL A 80 -6.99 14.01 -6.47
N ASN A 81 -5.89 14.66 -6.02
CA ASN A 81 -5.98 15.67 -4.95
C ASN A 81 -6.07 17.10 -5.49
N VAL A 82 -5.45 17.37 -6.63
CA VAL A 82 -5.39 18.74 -7.18
C VAL A 82 -6.57 18.99 -8.10
N LYS A 83 -7.43 19.96 -7.69
CA LYS A 83 -8.56 20.40 -8.49
C LYS A 83 -8.09 21.05 -9.79
N GLY A 84 -8.73 20.68 -10.91
CA GLY A 84 -8.43 21.24 -12.22
C GLY A 84 -7.10 20.78 -12.82
N SER A 85 -6.48 19.74 -12.26
CA SER A 85 -5.32 19.09 -12.86
C SER A 85 -5.64 18.48 -14.23
N SER A 86 -4.61 18.19 -15.02
CA SER A 86 -4.77 17.66 -16.37
C SER A 86 -5.59 16.36 -16.39
N ILE A 87 -5.28 15.43 -15.51
CA ILE A 87 -6.02 14.17 -15.37
C ILE A 87 -7.49 14.45 -14.97
N ALA A 88 -7.73 15.38 -14.01
CA ALA A 88 -9.08 15.73 -13.60
C ALA A 88 -9.93 16.37 -14.71
N ARG A 89 -9.32 17.07 -15.65
CA ARG A 89 -10.04 17.68 -16.78
C ARG A 89 -10.40 16.68 -17.87
N GLU A 90 -9.64 15.60 -17.96
CA GLU A 90 -9.79 14.63 -19.06
C GLU A 90 -10.65 13.41 -18.69
N ALA A 91 -10.68 13.02 -17.42
CA ALA A 91 -11.50 11.90 -16.97
C ALA A 91 -13.00 12.20 -17.05
N ASP A 92 -13.82 11.18 -17.30
CA ASP A 92 -15.28 11.30 -17.36
C ASP A 92 -15.88 11.49 -15.97
N MET A 93 -15.27 10.85 -14.96
CA MET A 93 -15.63 10.98 -13.53
C MET A 93 -14.40 11.37 -12.71
N VAL A 94 -14.59 12.21 -11.70
CA VAL A 94 -13.50 12.67 -10.83
C VAL A 94 -13.88 12.57 -9.37
N VAL A 95 -13.04 11.92 -8.60
CA VAL A 95 -13.12 11.86 -7.14
C VAL A 95 -11.92 12.61 -6.56
N TYR A 96 -12.16 13.68 -5.81
CA TYR A 96 -11.11 14.45 -5.16
C TYR A 96 -10.83 13.89 -3.77
N THR A 97 -9.54 13.68 -3.48
CA THR A 97 -9.09 13.10 -2.19
C THR A 97 -9.23 14.06 -1.01
N HIS A 98 -9.27 15.38 -1.27
CA HIS A 98 -9.32 16.41 -0.23
C HIS A 98 -8.23 16.31 0.86
N ALA A 99 -7.09 15.67 0.54
CA ALA A 99 -5.98 15.48 1.47
C ALA A 99 -5.23 16.78 1.84
N GLY A 100 -5.60 17.90 1.20
CA GLY A 100 -4.86 19.15 1.33
C GLY A 100 -3.46 19.06 0.70
N PRO A 101 -2.63 20.11 0.85
CA PRO A 101 -1.26 20.07 0.31
C PRO A 101 -0.41 19.05 1.07
N GLU A 102 0.30 18.20 0.34
CA GLU A 102 1.31 17.27 0.88
C GLU A 102 2.69 17.78 0.44
N ILE A 103 3.47 18.25 1.41
CA ILE A 103 4.75 18.94 1.15
C ILE A 103 5.88 17.94 0.96
N SER A 104 5.93 16.90 1.78
CA SER A 104 6.93 15.84 1.67
C SER A 104 6.83 15.13 0.33
N VAL A 105 7.97 14.83 -0.29
CA VAL A 105 8.03 14.10 -1.57
C VAL A 105 7.49 12.68 -1.39
N ALA A 106 7.90 11.97 -0.33
CA ALA A 106 7.37 10.66 0.01
C ALA A 106 5.92 10.80 0.52
N SER A 107 4.98 10.22 -0.22
CA SER A 107 3.56 10.30 0.10
C SER A 107 3.21 9.45 1.32
N THR A 108 2.49 10.03 2.28
CA THR A 108 1.97 9.35 3.47
C THR A 108 0.45 9.51 3.58
N LYS A 109 -0.03 10.72 3.91
CA LYS A 109 -1.47 10.97 4.03
C LYS A 109 -2.22 10.80 2.71
N ALA A 110 -1.60 11.16 1.57
CA ALA A 110 -2.25 10.96 0.27
C ALA A 110 -2.50 9.48 0.00
N TYR A 111 -1.56 8.58 0.34
CA TYR A 111 -1.78 7.13 0.28
C TYR A 111 -2.99 6.70 1.11
N MET A 112 -3.07 7.13 2.38
CA MET A 112 -4.15 6.77 3.29
C MET A 112 -5.52 7.20 2.74
N VAL A 113 -5.62 8.42 2.21
CA VAL A 113 -6.87 8.93 1.64
C VAL A 113 -7.21 8.23 0.31
N GLN A 114 -6.23 7.91 -0.53
CA GLN A 114 -6.45 7.10 -1.74
C GLN A 114 -6.99 5.72 -1.38
N VAL A 115 -6.43 5.05 -0.37
CA VAL A 115 -6.93 3.77 0.14
C VAL A 115 -8.36 3.91 0.68
N SER A 116 -8.67 4.99 1.43
CA SER A 116 -10.03 5.25 1.92
C SER A 116 -11.05 5.37 0.78
N ILE A 117 -10.68 6.05 -0.31
CA ILE A 117 -11.54 6.16 -1.50
C ILE A 117 -11.73 4.80 -2.16
N MET A 118 -10.69 3.96 -2.22
CA MET A 118 -10.81 2.60 -2.75
C MET A 118 -11.79 1.75 -1.92
N TYR A 119 -11.83 1.93 -0.59
CA TYR A 119 -12.84 1.29 0.26
C TYR A 119 -14.25 1.79 -0.08
N LEU A 120 -14.45 3.10 -0.21
CA LEU A 120 -15.77 3.66 -0.56
C LEU A 120 -16.25 3.15 -1.92
N ILE A 121 -15.38 3.10 -2.93
CA ILE A 121 -15.69 2.51 -4.24
C ILE A 121 -16.07 1.03 -4.08
N ALA A 122 -15.33 0.28 -3.27
CA ALA A 122 -15.60 -1.13 -3.05
C ALA A 122 -16.94 -1.38 -2.34
N PHE A 123 -17.31 -0.53 -1.37
CA PHE A 123 -18.60 -0.62 -0.68
C PHE A 123 -19.76 -0.32 -1.64
N GLU A 124 -19.65 0.73 -2.44
CA GLU A 124 -20.64 1.10 -3.45
C GLU A 124 -20.82 -0.01 -4.48
N LEU A 125 -19.73 -0.54 -5.02
CA LEU A 125 -19.78 -1.66 -5.97
C LEU A 125 -20.39 -2.92 -5.34
N ALA A 126 -20.07 -3.22 -4.09
CA ALA A 126 -20.64 -4.37 -3.38
C ALA A 126 -22.15 -4.21 -3.16
N TYR A 127 -22.59 -3.00 -2.80
CA TYR A 127 -24.00 -2.65 -2.64
C TYR A 127 -24.73 -2.74 -3.98
N ALA A 128 -24.21 -2.09 -5.03
CA ALA A 128 -24.82 -2.09 -6.36
C ALA A 128 -24.95 -3.50 -6.96
N ASN A 129 -23.99 -4.39 -6.68
CA ASN A 129 -23.99 -5.78 -7.13
C ASN A 129 -24.77 -6.74 -6.20
N GLY A 130 -25.43 -6.23 -5.18
CA GLY A 130 -26.20 -7.05 -4.21
C GLY A 130 -25.32 -8.02 -3.41
N LYS A 131 -24.03 -7.70 -3.22
CA LYS A 131 -23.09 -8.47 -2.40
C LYS A 131 -23.00 -7.94 -0.96
N MET A 132 -23.56 -6.77 -0.72
CA MET A 132 -23.65 -6.11 0.56
C MET A 132 -25.01 -5.43 0.65
N ASP A 133 -25.70 -5.53 1.76
CA ASP A 133 -26.93 -4.80 1.98
C ASP A 133 -26.69 -3.38 2.51
N GLU A 134 -27.73 -2.57 2.60
CA GLU A 134 -27.64 -1.18 3.07
C GLU A 134 -27.13 -1.08 4.52
N ALA A 135 -27.50 -2.02 5.37
CA ALA A 135 -27.08 -2.04 6.77
C ALA A 135 -25.57 -2.35 6.89
N GLU A 136 -25.08 -3.31 6.11
CA GLU A 136 -23.66 -3.65 6.04
C GLU A 136 -22.85 -2.50 5.44
N CYS A 137 -23.33 -1.89 4.36
CA CYS A 137 -22.67 -0.73 3.73
C CYS A 137 -22.57 0.43 4.72
N SER A 138 -23.66 0.76 5.40
CA SER A 138 -23.70 1.80 6.43
C SER A 138 -22.74 1.49 7.59
N ARG A 139 -22.69 0.24 8.04
CA ARG A 139 -21.78 -0.20 9.10
C ARG A 139 -20.31 -0.01 8.71
N TYR A 140 -19.90 -0.45 7.52
CA TYR A 140 -18.51 -0.31 7.07
C TYR A 140 -18.14 1.14 6.79
N THR A 141 -19.06 1.95 6.25
CA THR A 141 -18.83 3.39 6.07
C THR A 141 -18.60 4.07 7.42
N LYS A 142 -19.41 3.76 8.43
CA LYS A 142 -19.21 4.28 9.78
C LYS A 142 -17.87 3.86 10.38
N MET A 143 -17.47 2.59 10.22
CA MET A 143 -16.16 2.12 10.69
C MET A 143 -15.01 2.85 9.97
N LEU A 144 -15.17 3.19 8.69
CA LEU A 144 -14.19 3.99 7.95
C LEU A 144 -14.15 5.44 8.44
N GLU A 145 -15.28 6.02 8.86
CA GLU A 145 -15.33 7.34 9.50
C GLU A 145 -14.63 7.35 10.87
N GLU A 146 -14.68 6.25 11.62
CA GLU A 146 -14.06 6.08 12.92
C GLU A 146 -12.57 5.66 12.84
N ILE A 147 -12.07 5.27 11.67
CA ILE A 147 -10.68 4.77 11.50
C ILE A 147 -9.60 5.78 11.94
N PRO A 148 -9.79 7.12 11.88
CA PRO A 148 -8.80 8.06 12.38
C PRO A 148 -8.43 7.85 13.86
N GLU A 149 -9.38 7.46 14.71
CA GLU A 149 -9.12 7.17 16.12
C GLU A 149 -8.18 5.97 16.30
N VAL A 150 -8.41 4.91 15.51
CA VAL A 150 -7.54 3.72 15.52
C VAL A 150 -6.14 4.04 14.93
N ILE A 151 -6.08 4.94 13.94
CA ILE A 151 -4.82 5.43 13.39
C ILE A 151 -4.02 6.22 14.45
N GLU A 152 -4.68 7.03 15.28
CA GLU A 152 -4.02 7.71 16.41
C GLU A 152 -3.43 6.72 17.42
N GLU A 153 -4.15 5.63 17.73
CA GLU A 153 -3.62 4.54 18.54
C GLU A 153 -2.40 3.86 17.88
N ALA A 154 -2.44 3.68 16.55
CA ALA A 154 -1.32 3.11 15.82
C ALA A 154 -0.10 4.06 15.79
N ILE A 155 -0.32 5.38 15.73
CA ILE A 155 0.75 6.40 15.86
C ILE A 155 1.39 6.32 17.25
N ALA A 156 0.63 6.03 18.29
CA ALA A 156 1.17 5.86 19.65
C ALA A 156 2.16 4.68 19.79
N LEU A 157 2.27 3.79 18.78
CA LEU A 157 3.32 2.77 18.69
C LEU A 157 4.70 3.33 18.29
N GLU A 158 4.81 4.64 18.15
CA GLU A 158 6.00 5.39 17.72
C GLU A 158 7.31 4.87 18.35
N SER A 159 7.33 4.69 19.69
CA SER A 159 8.53 4.24 20.41
C SER A 159 9.02 2.85 19.95
N LYS A 160 8.08 1.95 19.66
CA LYS A 160 8.41 0.61 19.13
C LYS A 160 8.93 0.69 17.69
N CYS A 161 8.32 1.56 16.87
CA CYS A 161 8.76 1.80 15.50
C CYS A 161 10.16 2.45 15.47
N GLN A 162 10.43 3.39 16.37
CA GLN A 162 11.75 4.01 16.52
C GLN A 162 12.80 2.99 16.97
N PHE A 163 12.46 2.11 17.90
CA PHE A 163 13.35 1.02 18.32
C PHE A 163 13.63 0.07 17.16
N ALA A 164 12.62 -0.35 16.40
CA ALA A 164 12.81 -1.16 15.21
C ALA A 164 13.72 -0.44 14.19
N ALA A 165 13.43 0.82 13.87
CA ALA A 165 14.24 1.63 12.96
C ALA A 165 15.73 1.68 13.38
N SER A 166 16.02 1.79 14.69
CA SER A 166 17.40 1.82 15.20
C SER A 166 18.21 0.55 14.86
N LYS A 167 17.54 -0.57 14.59
CA LYS A 167 18.18 -1.83 14.19
C LYS A 167 18.43 -1.91 12.69
N LEU A 168 17.82 -1.03 11.90
CA LEU A 168 17.89 -1.04 10.44
C LEU A 168 18.93 -0.08 9.88
N ILE A 169 19.39 0.92 10.62
CA ILE A 169 20.22 2.04 10.12
C ILE A 169 21.53 1.60 9.46
N ASN A 170 22.07 0.47 9.86
CA ASN A 170 23.33 -0.08 9.33
C ASN A 170 23.12 -1.21 8.31
N ALA A 171 21.88 -1.50 7.95
CA ALA A 171 21.60 -2.50 6.92
C ALA A 171 21.90 -1.95 5.53
N ASP A 172 22.60 -2.74 4.71
CA ASP A 172 22.81 -2.45 3.29
C ASP A 172 21.54 -2.76 2.48
N SER A 173 20.83 -3.81 2.90
CA SER A 173 19.58 -4.24 2.28
C SER A 173 18.67 -4.91 3.31
N LEU A 174 17.37 -4.93 3.02
CA LEU A 174 16.38 -5.65 3.81
C LEU A 174 15.19 -6.11 2.95
N LEU A 175 14.45 -7.08 3.45
CA LEU A 175 13.26 -7.58 2.78
C LEU A 175 11.99 -7.19 3.55
N TYR A 176 10.94 -6.91 2.79
CA TYR A 176 9.57 -6.86 3.28
C TYR A 176 8.84 -8.11 2.81
N ILE A 177 8.07 -8.74 3.68
CA ILE A 177 7.30 -9.94 3.33
C ILE A 177 5.87 -9.85 3.87
N GLY A 178 4.94 -10.36 3.08
CA GLY A 178 3.53 -10.45 3.45
C GLY A 178 2.79 -11.44 2.54
N ARG A 179 1.55 -11.75 2.87
CA ARG A 179 0.68 -12.58 2.04
C ARG A 179 -0.61 -11.85 1.70
N GLY A 180 -1.11 -12.06 0.49
CA GLY A 180 -2.37 -11.43 0.07
C GLY A 180 -2.27 -9.90 0.20
N LEU A 181 -3.19 -9.31 0.96
CA LEU A 181 -3.23 -7.88 1.17
C LEU A 181 -1.99 -7.33 1.89
N ASP A 182 -1.39 -8.11 2.81
CA ASP A 182 -0.14 -7.73 3.49
C ASP A 182 1.06 -7.65 2.52
N TYR A 183 1.01 -8.36 1.40
CA TYR A 183 2.01 -8.20 0.34
C TYR A 183 1.89 -6.82 -0.34
N ALA A 184 0.68 -6.36 -0.63
CA ALA A 184 0.47 -5.03 -1.17
C ALA A 184 0.98 -3.93 -0.22
N LEU A 185 0.74 -4.09 1.10
CA LEU A 185 1.27 -3.20 2.13
C LEU A 185 2.80 -3.25 2.21
N SER A 186 3.38 -4.44 2.11
CA SER A 186 4.84 -4.61 2.16
C SER A 186 5.54 -3.89 1.00
N MET A 187 4.91 -3.81 -0.17
CA MET A 187 5.42 -3.02 -1.31
C MET A 187 5.46 -1.53 -0.97
N GLU A 188 4.41 -0.99 -0.35
CA GLU A 188 4.38 0.42 0.05
C GLU A 188 5.41 0.70 1.17
N GLY A 189 5.53 -0.16 2.18
CA GLY A 189 6.54 -0.04 3.24
C GLY A 189 7.95 -0.03 2.67
N SER A 190 8.26 -0.94 1.75
CA SER A 190 9.54 -1.00 1.05
C SER A 190 9.81 0.28 0.25
N LEU A 191 8.81 0.81 -0.46
CA LEU A 191 8.96 2.05 -1.22
C LEU A 191 9.27 3.23 -0.29
N LYS A 192 8.49 3.40 0.78
CA LYS A 192 8.73 4.50 1.75
C LYS A 192 10.13 4.43 2.35
N LEU A 193 10.58 3.25 2.72
CA LEU A 193 11.93 3.09 3.27
C LEU A 193 13.00 3.48 2.25
N LYS A 194 12.92 2.99 1.01
CA LYS A 194 13.86 3.33 -0.06
C LYS A 194 13.96 4.82 -0.32
N GLU A 195 12.81 5.47 -0.43
CA GLU A 195 12.72 6.88 -0.81
C GLU A 195 13.47 7.81 0.16
N ILE A 196 13.39 7.55 1.47
CA ILE A 196 13.90 8.50 2.47
C ILE A 196 15.11 7.99 3.25
N SER A 197 15.30 6.68 3.38
CA SER A 197 16.46 6.11 4.09
C SER A 197 17.61 5.74 3.16
N TYR A 198 17.34 5.55 1.87
CA TYR A 198 18.26 5.08 0.83
C TYR A 198 18.80 3.67 1.08
N ILE A 199 18.18 2.89 1.97
CA ILE A 199 18.48 1.48 2.15
C ILE A 199 17.80 0.72 1.02
N HIS A 200 18.55 -0.15 0.34
CA HIS A 200 17.95 -1.05 -0.64
C HIS A 200 16.93 -1.97 0.05
N SER A 201 15.73 -2.02 -0.47
CA SER A 201 14.71 -2.93 0.06
C SER A 201 13.84 -3.49 -1.05
N GLU A 202 13.42 -4.74 -0.89
CA GLU A 202 12.51 -5.41 -1.80
C GLU A 202 11.34 -6.01 -1.03
N SER A 203 10.20 -6.10 -1.71
CA SER A 203 9.00 -6.72 -1.15
C SER A 203 8.69 -8.01 -1.91
N TYR A 204 8.40 -9.07 -1.16
CA TYR A 204 8.03 -10.36 -1.72
C TYR A 204 6.75 -10.91 -1.11
N ALA A 205 5.96 -11.55 -1.94
CA ALA A 205 4.93 -12.45 -1.44
C ALA A 205 5.63 -13.55 -0.63
N ALA A 206 5.33 -13.67 0.67
CA ALA A 206 6.12 -14.51 1.58
C ALA A 206 6.25 -15.96 1.12
N GLY A 207 5.25 -16.49 0.40
CA GLY A 207 5.30 -17.84 -0.19
C GLY A 207 6.32 -17.99 -1.32
N GLU A 208 6.61 -16.89 -2.05
CA GLU A 208 7.54 -16.90 -3.19
C GLU A 208 9.02 -16.94 -2.78
N LEU A 209 9.33 -16.64 -1.52
CA LEU A 209 10.72 -16.71 -1.03
C LEU A 209 11.40 -18.05 -1.34
N LYS A 210 10.67 -19.15 -1.21
CA LYS A 210 11.16 -20.51 -1.46
C LYS A 210 11.60 -20.77 -2.90
N HIS A 211 11.11 -19.97 -3.84
CA HIS A 211 11.37 -20.14 -5.26
C HIS A 211 12.62 -19.41 -5.76
N GLY A 212 13.52 -19.07 -4.84
CA GLY A 212 14.82 -18.48 -5.15
C GLY A 212 15.29 -17.42 -4.16
N THR A 213 14.47 -16.44 -3.88
CA THR A 213 14.83 -15.23 -3.12
C THR A 213 15.28 -15.50 -1.68
N ILE A 214 14.85 -16.59 -1.08
CA ILE A 214 15.30 -16.98 0.28
C ILE A 214 16.83 -17.20 0.37
N SER A 215 17.50 -17.39 -0.77
CA SER A 215 18.98 -17.47 -0.83
C SER A 215 19.67 -16.15 -0.45
N LEU A 216 18.97 -15.03 -0.47
CA LEU A 216 19.48 -13.72 -0.06
C LEU A 216 19.54 -13.57 1.46
N ILE A 217 18.84 -14.42 2.21
CA ILE A 217 18.84 -14.33 3.68
C ILE A 217 20.19 -14.74 4.23
N THR A 218 20.82 -13.81 4.92
CA THR A 218 22.08 -14.00 5.65
C THR A 218 21.88 -13.70 7.13
N GLU A 219 22.89 -14.01 7.93
CA GLU A 219 22.89 -13.74 9.38
C GLU A 219 22.62 -12.25 9.65
N GLN A 220 21.67 -11.97 10.52
CA GLN A 220 21.23 -10.62 10.92
C GLN A 220 20.65 -9.76 9.78
N MET A 221 20.40 -10.30 8.59
CA MET A 221 19.68 -9.55 7.54
C MET A 221 18.29 -9.18 8.02
N PRO A 222 17.90 -7.88 7.98
CA PRO A 222 16.58 -7.49 8.47
C PRO A 222 15.48 -7.95 7.52
N VAL A 223 14.40 -8.45 8.11
CA VAL A 223 13.15 -8.80 7.42
C VAL A 223 12.00 -8.16 8.16
N ILE A 224 11.24 -7.30 7.48
CA ILE A 224 9.99 -6.75 8.02
C ILE A 224 8.84 -7.61 7.50
N ALA A 225 8.19 -8.31 8.40
CA ALA A 225 7.07 -9.19 8.09
C ALA A 225 5.74 -8.55 8.52
N ILE A 226 4.71 -8.72 7.71
CA ILE A 226 3.36 -8.24 8.00
C ILE A 226 2.43 -9.45 8.10
N ALA A 227 1.71 -9.57 9.20
CA ALA A 227 0.77 -10.65 9.48
C ALA A 227 -0.52 -10.09 10.08
N THR A 228 -1.40 -9.56 9.22
CA THR A 228 -2.67 -8.94 9.61
C THR A 228 -3.89 -9.67 9.08
N GLN A 229 -3.69 -10.69 8.22
CA GLN A 229 -4.78 -11.44 7.60
C GLN A 229 -5.01 -12.74 8.35
N LYS A 230 -6.06 -12.83 9.20
CA LYS A 230 -6.37 -14.01 10.05
C LYS A 230 -6.34 -15.35 9.30
N ASN A 231 -6.90 -15.38 8.11
CA ASN A 231 -6.96 -16.60 7.29
C ASN A 231 -5.59 -17.02 6.69
N LEU A 232 -4.56 -16.18 6.81
CA LEU A 232 -3.21 -16.43 6.30
C LEU A 232 -2.13 -16.47 7.38
N GLU A 233 -2.49 -16.28 8.65
CA GLU A 233 -1.57 -16.19 9.80
C GLU A 233 -0.62 -17.37 9.89
N GLU A 234 -1.14 -18.59 9.94
CA GLU A 234 -0.31 -19.81 10.02
C GLU A 234 0.70 -19.90 8.88
N LYS A 235 0.28 -19.51 7.65
CA LYS A 235 1.16 -19.54 6.48
C LYS A 235 2.22 -18.45 6.55
N THR A 236 1.85 -17.27 7.03
CA THR A 236 2.78 -16.15 7.20
C THR A 236 3.80 -16.47 8.30
N ILE A 237 3.35 -16.97 9.44
CA ILE A 237 4.25 -17.41 10.54
C ILE A 237 5.20 -18.51 10.09
N SER A 238 4.71 -19.47 9.30
CA SER A 238 5.59 -20.51 8.71
C SER A 238 6.71 -19.90 7.87
N ASN A 239 6.39 -18.90 7.01
CA ASN A 239 7.42 -18.23 6.20
C ASN A 239 8.38 -17.38 7.06
N ILE A 240 7.90 -16.77 8.14
CA ILE A 240 8.73 -16.05 9.10
C ILE A 240 9.73 -17.02 9.77
N LYS A 241 9.27 -18.18 10.23
CA LYS A 241 10.12 -19.23 10.80
C LYS A 241 11.20 -19.70 9.80
N GLU A 242 10.90 -19.73 8.51
CA GLU A 242 11.86 -20.11 7.46
C GLU A 242 13.00 -19.09 7.28
N VAL A 243 12.69 -17.78 7.28
CA VAL A 243 13.73 -16.75 7.22
C VAL A 243 14.49 -16.65 8.54
N LYS A 244 13.80 -16.81 9.66
CA LYS A 244 14.40 -16.82 11.00
C LYS A 244 15.40 -17.95 11.18
N SER A 245 15.10 -19.16 10.69
CA SER A 245 16.00 -20.32 10.74
C SER A 245 17.28 -20.14 9.93
N ARG A 246 17.35 -19.12 9.06
CA ARG A 246 18.53 -18.74 8.27
C ARG A 246 19.28 -17.53 8.84
N GLY A 247 18.92 -17.12 10.06
CA GLY A 247 19.61 -16.07 10.79
C GLY A 247 19.03 -14.66 10.56
N ALA A 248 17.89 -14.50 9.88
CA ALA A 248 17.27 -13.18 9.70
C ALA A 248 16.95 -12.50 11.03
N PHE A 249 17.13 -11.18 11.08
CA PHE A 249 16.58 -10.32 12.13
C PHE A 249 15.16 -9.90 11.72
N VAL A 250 14.16 -10.37 12.45
CA VAL A 250 12.75 -10.20 12.06
C VAL A 250 12.04 -9.15 12.89
N VAL A 251 11.47 -8.15 12.21
CA VAL A 251 10.49 -7.21 12.76
C VAL A 251 9.11 -7.64 12.25
N LEU A 252 8.22 -8.02 13.16
CA LEU A 252 6.88 -8.49 12.83
C LEU A 252 5.84 -7.43 13.20
N ILE A 253 5.09 -6.95 12.20
CA ILE A 253 3.88 -6.14 12.38
C ILE A 253 2.69 -7.11 12.35
N ALA A 254 1.99 -7.22 13.47
CA ALA A 254 0.98 -8.25 13.66
C ALA A 254 -0.36 -7.67 14.09
N GLU A 255 -1.43 -8.34 13.68
CA GLU A 255 -2.75 -8.06 14.25
C GLU A 255 -2.75 -8.32 15.78
N PRO A 256 -3.66 -7.69 16.54
CA PRO A 256 -3.56 -7.69 18.01
C PRO A 256 -3.72 -9.06 18.66
N GLU A 257 -4.54 -9.93 18.10
CA GLU A 257 -4.89 -11.24 18.69
C GLU A 257 -3.97 -12.38 18.27
N LEU A 258 -3.10 -12.17 17.26
CA LEU A 258 -2.18 -13.20 16.77
C LEU A 258 -1.31 -13.73 17.90
N ASP A 259 -1.41 -15.01 18.21
CA ASP A 259 -0.52 -15.68 19.16
C ASP A 259 0.86 -15.93 18.50
N ILE A 260 1.91 -15.42 19.11
CA ILE A 260 3.26 -15.46 18.55
C ILE A 260 4.17 -16.21 19.51
N GLU A 261 4.62 -17.38 19.10
CA GLU A 261 5.58 -18.19 19.85
C GLU A 261 6.89 -17.42 20.07
N ASP A 262 7.53 -17.64 21.20
CA ASP A 262 8.85 -17.05 21.50
C ASP A 262 9.90 -17.42 20.42
N GLY A 263 10.67 -16.43 20.01
CA GLY A 263 11.76 -16.62 19.03
C GLY A 263 11.32 -16.58 17.56
N VAL A 264 10.03 -16.41 17.25
CA VAL A 264 9.54 -16.24 15.86
C VAL A 264 9.99 -14.89 15.28
N ALA A 265 10.01 -13.85 16.09
CA ALA A 265 10.46 -12.52 15.70
C ALA A 265 11.35 -11.90 16.80
N ASP A 266 12.26 -10.99 16.40
CA ASP A 266 13.10 -10.24 17.33
C ASP A 266 12.39 -9.03 17.90
N ILE A 267 11.53 -8.41 17.09
CA ILE A 267 10.66 -7.29 17.50
C ILE A 267 9.24 -7.59 17.03
N VAL A 268 8.28 -7.43 17.93
CA VAL A 268 6.85 -7.55 17.61
C VAL A 268 6.14 -6.21 17.85
N ILE A 269 5.50 -5.70 16.81
CA ILE A 269 4.65 -4.51 16.84
C ILE A 269 3.21 -4.97 16.68
N LYS A 270 2.50 -5.12 17.81
CA LYS A 270 1.08 -5.43 17.83
C LYS A 270 0.29 -4.17 17.49
N LEU A 271 -0.58 -4.27 16.48
CA LEU A 271 -1.47 -3.20 16.06
C LEU A 271 -2.63 -3.01 17.04
N PRO A 272 -3.26 -1.83 17.08
CA PRO A 272 -4.54 -1.67 17.76
C PRO A 272 -5.64 -2.49 17.06
N GLN A 273 -6.73 -2.72 17.80
CA GLN A 273 -7.86 -3.51 17.29
C GLN A 273 -8.61 -2.75 16.21
N ALA A 274 -8.85 -3.40 15.08
CA ALA A 274 -9.69 -2.90 14.00
C ALA A 274 -10.43 -4.04 13.30
N ASP A 275 -11.45 -3.70 12.50
CA ASP A 275 -12.06 -4.70 11.62
C ASP A 275 -11.02 -5.21 10.61
N GLN A 276 -11.05 -6.52 10.35
CA GLN A 276 -10.12 -7.20 9.45
C GLN A 276 -10.09 -6.58 8.04
N LEU A 277 -11.20 -6.03 7.59
CA LEU A 277 -11.28 -5.37 6.28
C LEU A 277 -10.48 -4.05 6.26
N LEU A 278 -10.48 -3.30 7.39
CA LEU A 278 -9.82 -1.99 7.51
C LEU A 278 -8.38 -2.08 8.09
N MET A 279 -7.98 -3.25 8.58
CA MET A 279 -6.65 -3.48 9.15
C MET A 279 -5.48 -3.01 8.26
N PRO A 280 -5.56 -3.07 6.92
CA PRO A 280 -4.52 -2.52 6.04
C PRO A 280 -4.20 -1.04 6.25
N MET A 281 -5.20 -0.23 6.59
CA MET A 281 -4.97 1.19 6.89
C MET A 281 -4.19 1.37 8.18
N VAL A 282 -4.51 0.57 9.20
CA VAL A 282 -3.82 0.59 10.49
C VAL A 282 -2.36 0.11 10.34
N ALA A 283 -2.15 -0.96 9.58
CA ALA A 283 -0.81 -1.54 9.36
C ALA A 283 0.12 -0.64 8.53
N ALA A 284 -0.42 0.26 7.71
CA ALA A 284 0.39 1.23 6.97
C ALA A 284 1.13 2.22 7.89
N VAL A 285 0.56 2.53 9.07
CA VAL A 285 1.14 3.51 10.01
C VAL A 285 2.53 3.09 10.51
N PRO A 286 2.73 1.91 11.14
CA PRO A 286 4.07 1.51 11.57
C PRO A 286 5.06 1.37 10.42
N LEU A 287 4.63 1.02 9.19
CA LEU A 287 5.51 0.99 8.02
C LEU A 287 6.06 2.39 7.70
N GLN A 288 5.18 3.41 7.72
CA GLN A 288 5.56 4.79 7.52
C GLN A 288 6.47 5.31 8.66
N LEU A 289 6.14 4.99 9.92
CA LEU A 289 6.94 5.40 11.08
C LEU A 289 8.34 4.76 11.07
N ILE A 290 8.46 3.47 10.74
CA ILE A 290 9.76 2.80 10.62
C ILE A 290 10.61 3.47 9.54
N ALA A 291 10.04 3.75 8.37
CA ALA A 291 10.76 4.44 7.30
C ALA A 291 11.22 5.84 7.75
N TYR A 292 10.31 6.61 8.37
CA TYR A 292 10.58 7.94 8.90
C TYR A 292 11.73 7.94 9.91
N TYR A 293 11.65 7.10 10.96
CA TYR A 293 12.67 7.05 11.99
C TYR A 293 14.01 6.49 11.48
N THR A 294 13.98 5.56 10.53
CA THR A 294 15.21 5.10 9.89
C THR A 294 15.92 6.25 9.16
N ALA A 295 15.16 7.08 8.43
CA ALA A 295 15.73 8.25 7.75
C ALA A 295 16.26 9.31 8.73
N VAL A 296 15.48 9.63 9.77
CA VAL A 296 15.89 10.59 10.82
C VAL A 296 17.18 10.14 11.52
N LEU A 297 17.27 8.87 11.93
CA LEU A 297 18.45 8.31 12.59
C LEU A 297 19.67 8.26 11.67
N LYS A 298 19.48 8.20 10.35
CA LYS A 298 20.55 8.32 9.35
C LYS A 298 20.92 9.76 9.02
N GLY A 299 20.20 10.76 9.58
CA GLY A 299 20.41 12.18 9.29
C GLY A 299 19.95 12.64 7.92
N ASN A 300 19.03 11.89 7.29
CA ASN A 300 18.49 12.24 5.98
C ASN A 300 17.34 13.27 6.10
N ASP A 301 17.16 14.07 5.05
CA ASP A 301 15.98 14.93 4.93
C ASP A 301 14.77 14.06 4.51
N VAL A 302 13.78 13.97 5.40
CA VAL A 302 12.59 13.16 5.20
C VAL A 302 11.57 13.79 4.24
N ASP A 303 11.61 15.11 4.09
CA ASP A 303 10.68 15.86 3.24
C ASP A 303 11.20 16.03 1.82
N LYS A 304 12.52 16.19 1.67
CA LYS A 304 13.19 16.44 0.39
C LYS A 304 14.31 15.41 0.13
N PRO A 305 13.95 14.14 -0.07
CA PRO A 305 14.95 13.12 -0.36
C PRO A 305 15.66 13.41 -1.69
N ARG A 306 16.93 12.98 -1.75
CA ARG A 306 17.75 13.18 -2.95
C ARG A 306 17.13 12.48 -4.18
N ASN A 307 17.35 13.07 -5.36
CA ASN A 307 16.98 12.51 -6.67
C ASN A 307 15.48 12.28 -6.90
N LEU A 308 14.62 12.78 -6.04
CA LEU A 308 13.18 12.66 -6.18
C LEU A 308 12.50 14.01 -6.33
N ALA A 309 11.39 14.03 -7.05
CA ALA A 309 10.49 15.16 -7.19
C ALA A 309 9.08 14.76 -6.74
N LYS A 310 8.30 15.72 -6.21
CA LYS A 310 6.94 15.45 -5.74
C LYS A 310 6.00 14.99 -6.85
N SER A 311 6.23 15.43 -8.09
CA SER A 311 5.44 15.09 -9.26
C SER A 311 6.36 14.82 -10.45
N VAL A 312 6.12 13.73 -11.16
CA VAL A 312 6.84 13.35 -12.38
C VAL A 312 5.96 13.75 -13.57
N THR A 313 6.30 14.88 -14.17
CA THR A 313 5.52 15.51 -15.26
C THR A 313 6.11 15.27 -16.65
N VAL A 314 7.22 14.55 -16.71
CA VAL A 314 7.95 14.18 -17.95
C VAL A 314 8.25 12.69 -17.94
N GLU A 315 8.47 12.15 -19.14
CA GLU A 315 9.00 10.80 -19.33
C GLU A 315 10.49 10.72 -18.99
#